data_df3caa60d1fa19674122eab387e0ccce
#
_entry.id   df3caa60d1fa19674122eab387e0ccce
#
_cell.length_a   1.000
_cell.length_b   1.000
_cell.length_c   1.000
_cell.angle_alpha   90.00
_cell.angle_beta   90.00
_cell.angle_gamma   90.00
#
_symmetry.space_group_name_H-M   'P 1'
#
loop_
_entity.id
_entity.type
_entity.pdbx_description
1 polymer ?
#
loop_
_entity_poly.entity_id
_entity_poly.type
_entity_poly.pdbx_seq_one_letter_code
_entity_poly.pdbx_strand_id
1 'polypeptide(L)'
;MNKIIDNKKRHLLRNLLFLSPAAYLAACNSTNEQSKISSDKFPKIKLKMVTSFPKNLPDTDLPAQRLAKKIEQMSLGKIKITHYAAGELVPAFQVFDAVREQVADCAYTAPIYWISKDKAISFFGCIPGGMTAKEIFLWLKHGKGQELWDNLYSKYNLKGFPAGNTGTTMGGWYNKEINNLDDFKGLKMRIPGLGGEIINRLGGISINMSGGEVINSLKLGAIDAAEWAGPWPDTIMGFHKVAK
;
A
#
# COMPACT_ATOMS: atom_id res chain seq x y z
N MET A 1 37.06 22.34 -61.72
CA MET A 1 37.60 21.05 -61.19
C MET A 1 36.42 20.11 -60.95
N ASN A 2 36.05 19.34 -61.97
CA ASN A 2 34.90 18.42 -61.97
C ASN A 2 35.33 17.12 -61.33
N LYS A 3 34.74 16.77 -60.17
CA LYS A 3 34.85 15.44 -59.56
C LYS A 3 33.94 14.45 -60.30
N ILE A 4 34.56 13.54 -61.03
CA ILE A 4 33.94 12.38 -61.66
C ILE A 4 33.35 11.51 -60.54
N ILE A 5 32.02 11.47 -60.45
CA ILE A 5 31.31 10.57 -59.53
C ILE A 5 31.40 9.16 -60.11
N ASP A 6 32.05 8.26 -59.37
CA ASP A 6 32.33 6.88 -59.67
C ASP A 6 31.08 6.12 -60.13
N ASN A 7 31.11 5.60 -61.38
CA ASN A 7 30.03 4.86 -62.01
C ASN A 7 29.59 3.64 -61.22
N LYS A 8 30.45 3.05 -60.38
CA LYS A 8 30.12 1.93 -59.49
C LYS A 8 29.08 2.32 -58.43
N LYS A 9 29.13 3.53 -57.91
CA LYS A 9 28.14 4.01 -56.90
C LYS A 9 26.76 4.27 -57.53
N ARG A 10 26.71 4.65 -58.80
CA ARG A 10 25.45 4.82 -59.53
C ARG A 10 24.76 3.49 -59.83
N HIS A 11 25.50 2.44 -60.12
CA HIS A 11 24.94 1.10 -60.32
C HIS A 11 24.42 0.48 -59.00
N LEU A 12 25.07 0.76 -57.85
CA LEU A 12 24.59 0.32 -56.53
C LEU A 12 23.26 0.99 -56.14
N LEU A 13 23.14 2.29 -56.37
CA LEU A 13 21.92 3.03 -56.08
C LEU A 13 20.75 2.66 -57.04
N ARG A 14 21.03 2.28 -58.26
CA ARG A 14 20.00 1.86 -59.25
C ARG A 14 19.46 0.45 -58.94
N ASN A 15 20.26 -0.42 -58.38
CA ASN A 15 19.84 -1.76 -57.96
C ASN A 15 19.09 -1.79 -56.61
N LEU A 16 19.25 -0.74 -55.78
CA LEU A 16 18.47 -0.56 -54.53
C LEU A 16 17.03 -0.04 -54.78
N LEU A 17 16.79 0.57 -55.95
CA LEU A 17 15.47 1.11 -56.34
C LEU A 17 14.51 0.07 -56.92
N PHE A 18 14.97 -1.15 -57.18
CA PHE A 18 14.16 -2.27 -57.71
C PHE A 18 13.87 -3.38 -56.69
N LEU A 19 14.14 -3.16 -55.39
CA LEU A 19 13.58 -4.02 -54.34
C LEU A 19 12.09 -3.74 -54.26
N SER A 20 11.31 -4.70 -54.77
CA SER A 20 9.85 -4.58 -54.91
C SER A 20 9.19 -4.29 -53.55
N PRO A 21 8.03 -3.56 -53.52
CA PRO A 21 7.26 -3.34 -52.32
C PRO A 21 6.87 -4.62 -51.57
N ALA A 22 6.90 -5.76 -52.23
CA ALA A 22 6.67 -7.07 -51.65
C ALA A 22 7.70 -7.50 -50.59
N ALA A 23 8.95 -7.02 -50.67
CA ALA A 23 9.98 -7.30 -49.68
C ALA A 23 9.80 -6.50 -48.39
N TYR A 24 9.15 -5.33 -48.46
CA TYR A 24 8.82 -4.52 -47.26
C TYR A 24 7.61 -5.10 -46.50
N LEU A 25 6.66 -5.73 -47.18
CA LEU A 25 5.51 -6.36 -46.57
C LEU A 25 5.87 -7.70 -45.86
N ALA A 26 6.92 -8.35 -46.31
CA ALA A 26 7.41 -9.59 -45.64
C ALA A 26 8.15 -9.29 -44.32
N ALA A 27 8.75 -8.10 -44.15
CA ALA A 27 9.41 -7.70 -42.92
C ALA A 27 8.41 -7.31 -41.77
N CYS A 28 7.16 -6.93 -42.12
CA CYS A 28 6.11 -6.68 -41.15
C CYS A 28 5.35 -7.93 -40.71
N ASN A 29 5.63 -9.07 -41.33
CA ASN A 29 5.08 -10.36 -40.97
C ASN A 29 6.08 -11.24 -40.20
N SER A 30 7.07 -10.60 -39.54
CA SER A 30 7.76 -11.24 -38.43
C SER A 30 6.68 -11.49 -37.38
N THR A 31 6.15 -12.71 -37.45
CA THR A 31 5.35 -13.36 -36.46
C THR A 31 5.72 -12.81 -35.08
N ASN A 32 4.72 -12.28 -34.39
CA ASN A 32 4.69 -12.16 -32.97
C ASN A 32 5.05 -13.53 -32.35
N GLU A 33 6.28 -13.91 -32.40
CA GLU A 33 6.87 -14.73 -31.37
C GLU A 33 6.98 -13.83 -30.13
N GLN A 34 5.81 -13.47 -29.58
CA GLN A 34 5.70 -13.38 -28.17
C GLN A 34 6.33 -14.67 -27.68
N SER A 35 7.55 -14.57 -27.19
CA SER A 35 8.18 -15.62 -26.43
C SER A 35 7.12 -16.11 -25.46
N LYS A 36 6.43 -17.19 -25.78
CA LYS A 36 5.63 -17.95 -24.84
C LYS A 36 6.64 -18.37 -23.80
N ILE A 37 6.85 -17.50 -22.80
CA ILE A 37 7.48 -17.93 -21.56
C ILE A 37 6.63 -19.11 -21.16
N SER A 38 7.19 -20.31 -21.32
CA SER A 38 6.47 -21.53 -21.06
C SER A 38 6.11 -21.49 -19.59
N SER A 39 4.89 -21.09 -19.31
CA SER A 39 4.37 -20.91 -17.94
C SER A 39 4.50 -22.19 -17.12
N ASP A 40 4.71 -23.32 -17.76
CA ASP A 40 4.76 -24.64 -17.12
C ASP A 40 6.00 -24.90 -16.25
N LYS A 41 7.06 -24.11 -16.40
CA LYS A 41 8.30 -24.28 -15.59
C LYS A 41 8.21 -23.72 -14.17
N PHE A 42 7.23 -22.87 -13.86
CA PHE A 42 7.10 -22.28 -12.54
C PHE A 42 6.06 -23.02 -11.69
N PRO A 43 6.37 -23.35 -10.42
CA PRO A 43 5.43 -24.01 -9.53
C PRO A 43 4.21 -23.10 -9.26
N LYS A 44 3.07 -23.73 -9.02
CA LYS A 44 1.89 -23.01 -8.50
C LYS A 44 2.08 -22.73 -7.01
N ILE A 45 1.94 -21.46 -6.63
CA ILE A 45 2.09 -20.99 -5.25
C ILE A 45 0.72 -20.51 -4.75
N LYS A 46 0.34 -20.96 -3.57
CA LYS A 46 -0.87 -20.49 -2.87
C LYS A 46 -0.43 -19.77 -1.61
N LEU A 47 -0.88 -18.53 -1.44
CA LEU A 47 -0.55 -17.69 -0.30
C LEU A 47 -1.82 -17.26 0.42
N LYS A 48 -1.74 -17.10 1.74
CA LYS A 48 -2.75 -16.49 2.59
C LYS A 48 -2.33 -15.07 2.93
N MET A 49 -3.18 -14.08 2.62
CA MET A 49 -3.01 -12.69 3.01
C MET A 49 -4.05 -12.33 4.06
N VAL A 50 -3.61 -11.86 5.22
CA VAL A 50 -4.48 -11.32 6.27
C VAL A 50 -4.43 -9.80 6.28
N THR A 51 -5.51 -9.12 6.68
CA THR A 51 -5.51 -7.66 6.80
C THR A 51 -5.95 -7.19 8.19
N SER A 52 -5.49 -5.99 8.57
CA SER A 52 -5.97 -5.31 9.79
C SER A 52 -7.27 -4.52 9.57
N PHE A 53 -7.84 -4.56 8.37
CA PHE A 53 -8.91 -3.68 7.95
C PHE A 53 -10.24 -4.40 7.80
N PRO A 54 -11.36 -3.71 8.11
CA PRO A 54 -12.70 -4.23 7.87
C PRO A 54 -12.93 -4.59 6.41
N LYS A 55 -13.71 -5.64 6.16
CA LYS A 55 -14.00 -6.16 4.83
C LYS A 55 -14.65 -5.10 3.93
N ASN A 56 -14.18 -5.06 2.67
CA ASN A 56 -14.68 -4.17 1.62
C ASN A 56 -14.52 -2.67 1.89
N LEU A 57 -13.68 -2.27 2.84
CA LEU A 57 -13.40 -0.86 3.06
C LEU A 57 -12.60 -0.30 1.87
N PRO A 58 -13.09 0.78 1.22
CA PRO A 58 -12.58 1.19 -0.09
C PRO A 58 -11.15 1.73 -0.09
N ASP A 59 -10.71 2.31 1.01
CA ASP A 59 -9.38 2.91 1.18
C ASP A 59 -8.30 1.92 1.60
N THR A 60 -8.68 0.82 2.25
CA THR A 60 -7.72 -0.09 2.88
C THR A 60 -7.90 -1.56 2.45
N ASP A 61 -9.10 -2.13 2.52
CA ASP A 61 -9.30 -3.56 2.22
C ASP A 61 -9.45 -3.84 0.71
N LEU A 62 -10.19 -3.01 -0.03
CA LEU A 62 -10.29 -3.18 -1.48
C LEU A 62 -8.94 -3.05 -2.21
N PRO A 63 -8.01 -2.16 -1.81
CA PRO A 63 -6.65 -2.17 -2.35
C PRO A 63 -5.90 -3.49 -2.10
N ALA A 64 -6.05 -4.12 -0.93
CA ALA A 64 -5.46 -5.43 -0.65
C ALA A 64 -5.99 -6.52 -1.59
N GLN A 65 -7.31 -6.56 -1.81
CA GLN A 65 -7.95 -7.47 -2.76
C GLN A 65 -7.47 -7.23 -4.20
N ARG A 66 -7.34 -5.95 -4.62
CA ARG A 66 -6.82 -5.59 -5.94
C ARG A 66 -5.36 -6.01 -6.12
N LEU A 67 -4.54 -5.84 -5.08
CA LEU A 67 -3.14 -6.28 -5.08
C LEU A 67 -3.05 -7.79 -5.28
N ALA A 68 -3.80 -8.57 -4.51
CA ALA A 68 -3.87 -10.03 -4.64
C ALA A 68 -4.26 -10.46 -6.06
N LYS A 69 -5.33 -9.86 -6.62
CA LYS A 69 -5.79 -10.12 -7.98
C LYS A 69 -4.74 -9.71 -9.03
N LYS A 70 -4.05 -8.59 -8.83
CA LYS A 70 -3.02 -8.12 -9.77
C LYS A 70 -1.83 -9.06 -9.80
N ILE A 71 -1.40 -9.57 -8.65
CA ILE A 71 -0.31 -10.57 -8.55
C ILE A 71 -0.72 -11.87 -9.27
N GLU A 72 -1.96 -12.33 -9.09
CA GLU A 72 -2.47 -13.51 -9.79
C GLU A 72 -2.45 -13.31 -11.31
N GLN A 73 -2.92 -12.16 -11.79
CA GLN A 73 -2.90 -11.81 -13.23
C GLN A 73 -1.46 -11.74 -13.78
N MET A 74 -0.57 -11.03 -13.10
CA MET A 74 0.83 -10.85 -13.54
C MET A 74 1.62 -12.16 -13.53
N SER A 75 1.28 -13.09 -12.64
CA SER A 75 1.88 -14.43 -12.57
C SER A 75 1.21 -15.45 -13.49
N LEU A 76 0.27 -15.02 -14.35
CA LEU A 76 -0.52 -15.91 -15.21
C LEU A 76 -1.21 -17.04 -14.42
N GLY A 77 -1.73 -16.70 -13.22
CA GLY A 77 -2.41 -17.65 -12.32
C GLY A 77 -1.47 -18.58 -11.54
N LYS A 78 -0.14 -18.39 -11.62
CA LYS A 78 0.82 -19.22 -10.87
C LYS A 78 0.89 -18.87 -9.39
N ILE A 79 0.67 -17.60 -9.03
CA ILE A 79 0.59 -17.17 -7.64
C ILE A 79 -0.87 -16.81 -7.35
N LYS A 80 -1.49 -17.56 -6.46
CA LYS A 80 -2.86 -17.30 -5.99
C LYS A 80 -2.82 -16.87 -4.53
N ILE A 81 -3.38 -15.69 -4.25
CA ILE A 81 -3.46 -15.14 -2.89
C ILE A 81 -4.91 -15.22 -2.42
N THR A 82 -5.15 -15.97 -1.35
CA THR A 82 -6.45 -15.96 -0.65
C THR A 82 -6.41 -14.83 0.37
N HIS A 83 -7.33 -13.88 0.22
CA HIS A 83 -7.43 -12.71 1.08
C HIS A 83 -8.41 -12.99 2.24
N TYR A 84 -8.03 -12.55 3.43
CA TYR A 84 -8.83 -12.60 4.65
C TYR A 84 -8.86 -11.21 5.29
N ALA A 85 -10.05 -10.65 5.43
CA ALA A 85 -10.25 -9.39 6.13
C ALA A 85 -10.05 -9.55 7.65
N ALA A 86 -9.99 -8.42 8.37
CA ALA A 86 -9.86 -8.43 9.83
C ALA A 86 -10.93 -9.30 10.50
N GLY A 87 -10.49 -10.24 11.32
CA GLY A 87 -11.37 -11.18 12.04
C GLY A 87 -11.78 -12.43 11.27
N GLU A 88 -11.47 -12.55 9.96
CA GLU A 88 -11.82 -13.76 9.20
C GLU A 88 -10.85 -14.94 9.47
N LEU A 89 -9.56 -14.68 9.60
CA LEU A 89 -8.57 -15.70 9.95
C LEU A 89 -7.92 -15.41 11.30
N VAL A 90 -7.54 -14.15 11.52
CA VAL A 90 -6.97 -13.65 12.79
C VAL A 90 -7.54 -12.27 13.11
N PRO A 91 -7.58 -11.86 14.40
CA PRO A 91 -7.95 -10.50 14.78
C PRO A 91 -7.06 -9.44 14.12
N ALA A 92 -7.62 -8.22 13.91
CA ALA A 92 -6.97 -7.13 13.21
C ALA A 92 -5.52 -6.84 13.66
N PHE A 93 -5.27 -6.88 14.97
CA PHE A 93 -3.96 -6.58 15.54
C PHE A 93 -3.08 -7.81 15.81
N GLN A 94 -3.47 -8.97 15.31
CA GLN A 94 -2.65 -10.18 15.33
C GLN A 94 -2.01 -10.50 13.97
N VAL A 95 -2.29 -9.71 12.91
CA VAL A 95 -1.78 -9.99 11.56
C VAL A 95 -0.24 -9.94 11.48
N PHE A 96 0.42 -9.09 12.28
CA PHE A 96 1.87 -9.03 12.37
C PHE A 96 2.45 -10.35 12.90
N ASP A 97 1.90 -10.82 14.01
CA ASP A 97 2.33 -12.08 14.63
C ASP A 97 1.94 -13.29 13.77
N ALA A 98 0.78 -13.24 13.11
CA ALA A 98 0.34 -14.31 12.20
C ALA A 98 1.31 -14.54 11.04
N VAL A 99 1.90 -13.48 10.48
CA VAL A 99 2.94 -13.63 9.43
C VAL A 99 4.27 -14.06 10.04
N ARG A 100 4.67 -13.48 11.17
CA ARG A 100 5.89 -13.86 11.87
C ARG A 100 5.90 -15.36 12.24
N GLU A 101 4.75 -15.89 12.64
CA GLU A 101 4.55 -17.28 13.09
C GLU A 101 4.09 -18.20 11.95
N GLN A 102 4.06 -17.72 10.71
CA GLN A 102 3.72 -18.47 9.49
C GLN A 102 2.28 -19.05 9.48
N VAL A 103 1.36 -18.48 10.26
CA VAL A 103 -0.08 -18.75 10.17
C VAL A 103 -0.65 -18.18 8.86
N ALA A 104 -0.10 -17.03 8.43
CA ALA A 104 -0.34 -16.41 7.13
C ALA A 104 1.00 -16.13 6.44
N ASP A 105 0.98 -16.03 5.12
CA ASP A 105 2.18 -15.82 4.31
C ASP A 105 2.51 -14.32 4.15
N CYS A 106 1.49 -13.47 4.16
CA CYS A 106 1.66 -12.02 4.11
C CYS A 106 0.50 -11.29 4.79
N ALA A 107 0.75 -10.02 5.15
CA ALA A 107 -0.28 -9.14 5.70
C ALA A 107 -0.35 -7.82 4.94
N TYR A 108 -1.56 -7.29 4.79
CA TYR A 108 -1.80 -5.92 4.35
C TYR A 108 -2.27 -5.10 5.55
N THR A 109 -1.41 -4.21 6.05
CA THR A 109 -1.61 -3.53 7.32
C THR A 109 -0.89 -2.18 7.36
N ALA A 110 -1.07 -1.39 8.42
CA ALA A 110 -0.38 -0.13 8.62
C ALA A 110 0.70 -0.26 9.70
N PRO A 111 1.94 0.22 9.45
CA PRO A 111 3.04 0.15 10.43
C PRO A 111 2.71 0.81 11.77
N ILE A 112 1.87 1.85 11.77
CA ILE A 112 1.47 2.59 12.98
C ILE A 112 0.78 1.73 14.05
N TYR A 113 0.21 0.58 13.67
CA TYR A 113 -0.43 -0.33 14.63
C TYR A 113 0.57 -1.09 15.51
N TRP A 114 1.84 -1.13 15.13
CA TRP A 114 2.87 -1.95 15.77
C TRP A 114 3.81 -1.13 16.68
N ILE A 115 3.41 0.08 17.08
CA ILE A 115 4.20 0.94 17.98
C ILE A 115 4.54 0.26 19.32
N SER A 116 3.69 -0.65 19.79
CA SER A 116 3.95 -1.46 21.00
C SER A 116 5.03 -2.52 20.81
N LYS A 117 5.31 -2.94 19.58
CA LYS A 117 6.40 -3.87 19.25
C LYS A 117 7.74 -3.16 19.20
N ASP A 118 7.80 -2.06 18.47
CA ASP A 118 8.94 -1.15 18.39
C ASP A 118 8.45 0.22 17.90
N LYS A 119 8.76 1.28 18.62
CA LYS A 119 8.35 2.65 18.26
C LYS A 119 8.89 3.08 16.89
N ALA A 120 10.05 2.56 16.47
CA ALA A 120 10.65 2.85 15.18
C ALA A 120 9.79 2.36 14.00
N ILE A 121 8.93 1.35 14.19
CA ILE A 121 8.04 0.86 13.13
C ILE A 121 7.09 1.96 12.64
N SER A 122 6.64 2.84 13.53
CA SER A 122 5.72 3.92 13.17
C SER A 122 6.29 4.90 12.14
N PHE A 123 7.61 5.03 12.01
CA PHE A 123 8.26 5.92 11.04
C PHE A 123 8.08 5.47 9.58
N PHE A 124 7.71 4.22 9.34
CA PHE A 124 7.37 3.70 8.00
C PHE A 124 5.89 3.85 7.65
N GLY A 125 5.13 4.51 8.49
CA GLY A 125 3.71 4.81 8.31
C GLY A 125 3.42 6.30 8.33
N CYS A 126 2.45 6.70 9.13
CA CYS A 126 2.01 8.09 9.27
C CYS A 126 2.69 8.75 10.49
N ILE A 127 3.29 9.91 10.25
CA ILE A 127 3.87 10.76 11.30
C ILE A 127 3.13 12.10 11.25
N PRO A 128 2.54 12.58 12.36
CA PRO A 128 1.93 13.91 12.40
C PRO A 128 2.94 15.01 12.01
N GLY A 129 2.58 15.85 11.02
CA GLY A 129 3.48 16.86 10.46
C GLY A 129 4.67 16.33 9.65
N GLY A 130 4.67 15.03 9.31
CA GLY A 130 5.74 14.37 8.57
C GLY A 130 5.60 14.46 7.05
N MET A 131 6.23 13.52 6.37
CA MET A 131 6.28 13.47 4.91
C MET A 131 4.91 13.19 4.29
N THR A 132 4.65 13.82 3.14
CA THR A 132 3.50 13.48 2.28
C THR A 132 3.64 12.07 1.70
N ALA A 133 2.57 11.53 1.13
CA ALA A 133 2.56 10.22 0.47
C ALA A 133 3.66 10.08 -0.60
N LYS A 134 3.91 11.15 -1.37
CA LYS A 134 4.96 11.18 -2.39
C LYS A 134 6.36 11.19 -1.78
N GLU A 135 6.56 11.99 -0.76
CA GLU A 135 7.87 12.13 -0.11
C GLU A 135 8.27 10.85 0.62
N ILE A 136 7.37 10.20 1.38
CA ILE A 136 7.67 8.92 2.03
C ILE A 136 7.98 7.83 1.00
N PHE A 137 7.25 7.80 -0.14
CA PHE A 137 7.55 6.85 -1.21
C PHE A 137 8.93 7.09 -1.82
N LEU A 138 9.32 8.35 -2.06
CA LEU A 138 10.65 8.71 -2.57
C LEU A 138 11.74 8.39 -1.57
N TRP A 139 11.51 8.65 -0.29
CA TRP A 139 12.43 8.29 0.78
C TRP A 139 12.64 6.77 0.87
N LEU A 140 11.57 5.99 0.83
CA LEU A 140 11.67 4.53 0.81
C LEU A 140 12.46 4.04 -0.40
N LYS A 141 12.19 4.60 -1.59
CA LYS A 141 12.79 4.12 -2.84
C LYS A 141 14.21 4.61 -3.09
N HIS A 142 14.53 5.85 -2.69
CA HIS A 142 15.78 6.53 -3.06
C HIS A 142 16.57 7.07 -1.85
N GLY A 143 15.94 7.19 -0.68
CA GLY A 143 16.53 7.80 0.52
C GLY A 143 16.93 6.78 1.60
N LYS A 144 17.22 5.52 1.24
CA LYS A 144 17.55 4.41 2.15
C LYS A 144 16.43 4.00 3.12
N GLY A 145 15.22 4.52 2.98
CA GLY A 145 14.10 4.17 3.85
C GLY A 145 13.78 2.68 3.82
N GLN A 146 13.83 2.04 2.65
CA GLN A 146 13.62 0.60 2.52
C GLN A 146 14.71 -0.22 3.24
N GLU A 147 15.96 0.19 3.17
CA GLU A 147 17.07 -0.45 3.88
C GLU A 147 16.86 -0.39 5.40
N LEU A 148 16.48 0.78 5.92
CA LEU A 148 16.16 0.95 7.33
C LEU A 148 14.97 0.08 7.77
N TRP A 149 13.94 0.01 6.93
CA TRP A 149 12.78 -0.84 7.18
C TRP A 149 13.14 -2.32 7.20
N ASP A 150 13.92 -2.78 6.22
CA ASP A 150 14.40 -4.15 6.14
C ASP A 150 15.24 -4.52 7.38
N ASN A 151 16.17 -3.64 7.79
CA ASN A 151 16.99 -3.83 8.98
C ASN A 151 16.14 -3.94 10.27
N LEU A 152 15.12 -3.09 10.40
CA LEU A 152 14.22 -3.14 11.55
C LEU A 152 13.38 -4.42 11.56
N TYR A 153 12.77 -4.76 10.41
CA TYR A 153 11.86 -5.90 10.30
C TYR A 153 12.56 -7.26 10.31
N SER A 154 13.85 -7.31 9.97
CA SER A 154 14.66 -8.55 10.07
C SER A 154 14.68 -9.14 11.48
N LYS A 155 14.60 -8.29 12.53
CA LYS A 155 14.49 -8.73 13.94
C LYS A 155 13.25 -9.59 14.21
N TYR A 156 12.23 -9.46 13.36
CA TYR A 156 10.96 -10.19 13.46
C TYR A 156 10.82 -11.26 12.38
N ASN A 157 11.87 -11.50 11.57
CA ASN A 157 11.82 -12.36 10.39
C ASN A 157 10.74 -11.93 9.38
N LEU A 158 10.57 -10.63 9.21
CA LEU A 158 9.61 -10.00 8.31
C LEU A 158 10.32 -9.11 7.29
N LYS A 159 9.62 -8.80 6.19
CA LYS A 159 10.00 -7.79 5.22
C LYS A 159 8.81 -6.91 4.89
N GLY A 160 9.02 -5.58 5.01
CA GLY A 160 8.01 -4.59 4.69
C GLY A 160 8.11 -4.11 3.24
N PHE A 161 6.96 -3.82 2.63
CA PHE A 161 6.86 -3.21 1.30
C PHE A 161 5.79 -2.12 1.30
N PRO A 162 6.01 -0.97 0.67
CA PRO A 162 4.95 0.01 0.47
C PRO A 162 3.93 -0.55 -0.54
N ALA A 163 2.68 -0.69 -0.11
CA ALA A 163 1.60 -1.27 -0.92
C ALA A 163 0.42 -0.32 -1.13
N GLY A 164 0.40 0.82 -0.45
CA GLY A 164 -0.64 1.83 -0.58
C GLY A 164 -0.39 3.01 0.36
N ASN A 165 -1.18 4.06 0.19
CA ASN A 165 -1.19 5.22 1.05
C ASN A 165 -2.57 5.88 1.01
N THR A 166 -3.10 6.30 2.15
CA THR A 166 -4.41 6.95 2.27
C THR A 166 -4.37 8.45 2.00
N GLY A 167 -3.19 9.01 1.76
CA GLY A 167 -2.98 10.44 1.62
C GLY A 167 -2.87 11.16 2.96
N THR A 168 -3.14 12.45 2.95
CA THR A 168 -3.15 13.26 4.18
C THR A 168 -4.40 12.93 5.00
N THR A 169 -4.20 12.59 6.27
CA THR A 169 -5.30 12.30 7.20
C THR A 169 -5.78 13.56 7.90
N MET A 170 -7.06 13.56 8.30
CA MET A 170 -7.63 14.58 9.19
C MET A 170 -7.15 14.37 10.63
N GLY A 171 -7.25 15.45 11.46
CA GLY A 171 -6.98 15.35 12.89
C GLY A 171 -7.96 14.45 13.65
N GLY A 172 -9.15 14.22 13.11
CA GLY A 172 -10.14 13.28 13.66
C GLY A 172 -11.56 13.84 13.70
N TRP A 173 -12.45 13.01 14.23
CA TRP A 173 -13.87 13.26 14.51
C TRP A 173 -14.05 13.34 16.01
N TYR A 174 -14.78 14.36 16.49
CA TYR A 174 -14.90 14.66 17.90
C TYR A 174 -16.37 14.76 18.31
N ASN A 175 -16.71 14.32 19.51
CA ASN A 175 -18.05 14.51 20.08
C ASN A 175 -18.21 15.86 20.79
N LYS A 176 -17.13 16.61 20.94
CA LYS A 176 -17.10 17.99 21.47
C LYS A 176 -16.20 18.87 20.61
N GLU A 177 -16.44 20.16 20.64
CA GLU A 177 -15.58 21.13 20.00
C GLU A 177 -14.22 21.22 20.72
N ILE A 178 -13.15 21.36 19.93
CA ILE A 178 -11.77 21.54 20.43
C ILE A 178 -11.33 22.94 20.06
N ASN A 179 -11.22 23.81 21.05
CA ASN A 179 -10.86 25.22 20.87
C ASN A 179 -9.42 25.52 21.28
N ASN A 180 -8.85 24.72 22.18
CA ASN A 180 -7.50 24.91 22.72
C ASN A 180 -6.91 23.57 23.19
N LEU A 181 -5.64 23.60 23.60
CA LEU A 181 -4.93 22.38 24.03
C LEU A 181 -5.46 21.77 25.32
N ASP A 182 -6.08 22.57 26.20
CA ASP A 182 -6.66 22.06 27.44
C ASP A 182 -7.87 21.17 27.20
N ASP A 183 -8.55 21.31 26.08
CA ASP A 183 -9.68 20.47 25.69
C ASP A 183 -9.30 18.99 25.42
N PHE A 184 -8.01 18.71 25.26
CA PHE A 184 -7.50 17.34 25.17
C PHE A 184 -7.37 16.64 26.51
N LYS A 185 -7.36 17.38 27.65
CA LYS A 185 -7.23 16.76 28.97
C LYS A 185 -8.40 15.81 29.26
N GLY A 186 -8.06 14.55 29.53
CA GLY A 186 -9.02 13.49 29.77
C GLY A 186 -9.78 12.98 28.55
N LEU A 187 -9.56 13.54 27.35
CA LEU A 187 -10.19 13.10 26.10
C LEU A 187 -9.77 11.68 25.76
N LYS A 188 -10.71 10.78 25.64
CA LYS A 188 -10.49 9.40 25.16
C LYS A 188 -10.55 9.38 23.63
N MET A 189 -9.41 9.27 22.99
CA MET A 189 -9.33 9.31 21.53
C MET A 189 -8.76 8.03 20.94
N ARG A 190 -9.49 7.43 20.01
CA ARG A 190 -8.91 6.38 19.17
C ARG A 190 -7.97 7.04 18.16
N ILE A 191 -6.69 6.83 18.36
CA ILE A 191 -5.64 7.28 17.44
C ILE A 191 -4.40 6.40 17.62
N PRO A 192 -3.95 5.70 16.56
CA PRO A 192 -2.80 4.80 16.64
C PRO A 192 -1.47 5.53 16.49
N GLY A 193 -0.40 4.82 16.79
CA GLY A 193 0.96 5.25 16.49
C GLY A 193 1.41 6.50 17.24
N LEU A 194 2.23 7.32 16.58
CA LEU A 194 2.80 8.54 17.17
C LEU A 194 1.76 9.62 17.45
N GLY A 195 0.63 9.63 16.73
CA GLY A 195 -0.50 10.51 17.05
C GLY A 195 -1.04 10.23 18.44
N GLY A 196 -1.13 8.98 18.85
CA GLY A 196 -1.53 8.59 20.22
C GLY A 196 -0.55 9.07 21.28
N GLU A 197 0.75 9.04 21.03
CA GLU A 197 1.76 9.60 21.94
C GLU A 197 1.58 11.11 22.14
N ILE A 198 1.18 11.84 21.09
CA ILE A 198 0.90 13.29 21.19
C ILE A 198 -0.33 13.51 22.07
N ILE A 199 -1.44 12.80 21.85
CA ILE A 199 -2.65 12.90 22.67
C ILE A 199 -2.35 12.63 24.14
N ASN A 200 -1.57 11.59 24.44
CA ASN A 200 -1.17 11.27 25.82
C ASN A 200 -0.34 12.41 26.47
N ARG A 201 0.55 13.05 25.71
CA ARG A 201 1.34 14.20 26.22
C ARG A 201 0.50 15.46 26.45
N LEU A 202 -0.63 15.59 25.74
CA LEU A 202 -1.60 16.67 25.96
C LEU A 202 -2.56 16.39 27.13
N GLY A 203 -2.38 15.26 27.84
CA GLY A 203 -3.21 14.86 28.97
C GLY A 203 -4.48 14.09 28.56
N GLY A 204 -4.61 13.71 27.29
CA GLY A 204 -5.65 12.81 26.81
C GLY A 204 -5.29 11.34 27.03
N ILE A 205 -6.16 10.46 26.58
CA ILE A 205 -6.02 9.00 26.65
C ILE A 205 -6.14 8.44 25.25
N SER A 206 -5.01 8.03 24.67
CA SER A 206 -5.02 7.37 23.35
C SER A 206 -5.42 5.91 23.46
N ILE A 207 -6.27 5.44 22.56
CA ILE A 207 -6.75 4.07 22.50
C ILE A 207 -6.44 3.52 21.12
N ASN A 208 -5.67 2.43 21.06
CA ASN A 208 -5.45 1.70 19.82
C ASN A 208 -6.57 0.69 19.63
N MET A 209 -7.45 0.93 18.65
CA MET A 209 -8.66 0.17 18.41
C MET A 209 -8.82 -0.15 16.92
N SER A 210 -9.30 -1.34 16.61
CA SER A 210 -9.55 -1.78 15.23
C SER A 210 -10.68 -0.99 14.57
N GLY A 211 -10.60 -0.80 13.23
CA GLY A 211 -11.61 -0.02 12.50
C GLY A 211 -13.04 -0.54 12.65
N GLY A 212 -13.24 -1.83 12.87
CA GLY A 212 -14.56 -2.43 13.05
C GLY A 212 -15.25 -2.04 14.37
N GLU A 213 -14.49 -1.57 15.36
CA GLU A 213 -14.99 -1.24 16.70
C GLU A 213 -15.25 0.26 16.90
N VAL A 214 -14.63 1.11 16.07
CA VAL A 214 -14.56 2.58 16.30
C VAL A 214 -15.93 3.23 16.33
N ILE A 215 -16.78 2.96 15.33
CA ILE A 215 -18.09 3.61 15.20
C ILE A 215 -19.00 3.28 16.38
N ASN A 216 -19.03 2.02 16.82
CA ASN A 216 -19.81 1.60 17.97
C ASN A 216 -19.29 2.24 19.27
N SER A 217 -17.97 2.33 19.42
CA SER A 217 -17.33 2.95 20.60
C SER A 217 -17.63 4.45 20.70
N LEU A 218 -17.61 5.19 19.56
CA LEU A 218 -18.03 6.59 19.50
C LEU A 218 -19.52 6.74 19.85
N LYS A 219 -20.38 5.91 19.26
CA LYS A 219 -21.82 5.95 19.49
C LYS A 219 -22.19 5.68 20.95
N LEU A 220 -21.48 4.78 21.61
CA LEU A 220 -21.71 4.41 23.01
C LEU A 220 -21.00 5.34 24.01
N GLY A 221 -20.20 6.30 23.55
CA GLY A 221 -19.40 7.17 24.42
C GLY A 221 -18.24 6.47 25.13
N ALA A 222 -17.83 5.28 24.66
CA ALA A 222 -16.65 4.62 25.18
C ALA A 222 -15.36 5.37 24.81
N ILE A 223 -15.40 6.08 23.66
CA ILE A 223 -14.38 7.04 23.23
C ILE A 223 -15.08 8.37 22.85
N ASP A 224 -14.37 9.47 23.02
CA ASP A 224 -14.86 10.84 22.76
C ASP A 224 -14.50 11.34 21.36
N ALA A 225 -13.46 10.74 20.77
CA ALA A 225 -12.94 11.12 19.46
C ALA A 225 -12.26 9.93 18.77
N ALA A 226 -12.15 10.02 17.45
CA ALA A 226 -11.40 9.05 16.67
C ALA A 226 -10.80 9.66 15.39
N GLU A 227 -9.57 9.30 15.10
CA GLU A 227 -8.91 9.52 13.81
C GLU A 227 -9.03 8.24 12.97
N TRP A 228 -9.21 8.39 11.65
CA TRP A 228 -9.17 7.24 10.74
C TRP A 228 -8.34 7.57 9.50
N ALA A 229 -8.89 8.29 8.54
CA ALA A 229 -8.15 8.65 7.33
C ALA A 229 -8.54 10.04 6.81
N GLY A 230 -9.74 10.21 6.27
CA GLY A 230 -10.17 11.47 5.72
C GLY A 230 -11.64 11.47 5.34
N PRO A 231 -12.19 12.60 4.87
CA PRO A 231 -13.64 12.81 4.74
C PRO A 231 -14.34 11.69 3.95
N TRP A 232 -13.74 11.21 2.87
CA TRP A 232 -14.38 10.23 2.01
C TRP A 232 -14.51 8.82 2.66
N PRO A 233 -13.45 8.13 3.11
CA PRO A 233 -13.58 6.83 3.74
C PRO A 233 -14.31 6.90 5.08
N ASP A 234 -14.08 7.97 5.86
CA ASP A 234 -14.68 8.16 7.17
C ASP A 234 -16.20 8.35 7.05
N THR A 235 -16.66 9.04 6.00
CA THR A 235 -18.10 9.16 5.69
C THR A 235 -18.72 7.81 5.34
N ILE A 236 -18.01 6.97 4.59
CA ILE A 236 -18.47 5.61 4.26
C ILE A 236 -18.58 4.75 5.52
N MET A 237 -17.62 4.88 6.44
CA MET A 237 -17.69 4.22 7.76
C MET A 237 -18.81 4.75 8.65
N GLY A 238 -19.29 5.96 8.41
CA GLY A 238 -20.40 6.57 9.15
C GLY A 238 -19.99 7.47 10.30
N PHE A 239 -18.73 7.96 10.35
CA PHE A 239 -18.25 8.88 11.39
C PHE A 239 -19.16 10.13 11.54
N HIS A 240 -19.57 10.74 10.43
CA HIS A 240 -20.45 11.90 10.38
C HIS A 240 -21.84 11.70 11.01
N LYS A 241 -22.21 10.43 11.29
CA LYS A 241 -23.50 10.12 11.95
C LYS A 241 -23.39 9.99 13.46
N VAL A 242 -22.17 9.85 13.98
CA VAL A 242 -21.91 9.54 15.40
C VAL A 242 -20.99 10.55 16.07
N ALA A 243 -20.25 11.36 15.31
CA ALA A 243 -19.45 12.49 15.78
C ALA A 243 -20.04 13.80 15.22
N LYS A 244 -19.84 14.92 15.93
CA LYS A 244 -20.39 16.25 15.59
C LYS A 244 -19.33 17.13 14.95
#